data_ad52e9c83650525106b4f9b396b49b69
#
_entry.id   ad52e9c83650525106b4f9b396b49b69
#
_cell.length_a   1.000
_cell.length_b   1.000
_cell.length_c   1.000
_cell.angle_alpha   90.00
_cell.angle_beta   90.00
_cell.angle_gamma   90.00
#
_symmetry.space_group_name_H-M   'P 1'
#
loop_
_entity.id
_entity.type
_entity.pdbx_description
1 polymer ?
#
loop_
_entity_poly.entity_id
_entity_poly.type
_entity_poly.pdbx_seq_one_letter_code
_entity_poly.pdbx_strand_id
1 'polypeptide(L)'
;RNYLLLDEVQEIEGWEKAINSLLELGNTDIYVTGSNSKLMSSEISTYLTGRYVTIPVFPLFFEEYLTFKAGSSLSQKELLNEYIRYGGFPIVALGTYDERTAYQIVEGIYHSVISNDIARRHSITNQELFNRVVRFIIENVGKNFSANSIVKFLKSEGRSLTVETIYNYLEWLEKAFVIYRCQRYDLQGKAVLKTQEKFYLADPALKYCMMGFNPKSIASMLENIVYFELRRRGYDVYVGKNETKEIDFVAVRRDERVYVQVCRELPDASDREIVNLLEIKDHY
;
A
#
# COMPACT_ATOMS: atom_id res chain seq x y z
N ARG A 1 -28.65 -5.67 23.15
CA ARG A 1 -27.95 -5.51 21.88
C ARG A 1 -26.90 -6.62 21.80
N ASN A 2 -26.91 -7.41 20.74
CA ASN A 2 -25.96 -8.50 20.54
C ASN A 2 -24.83 -8.01 19.64
N TYR A 3 -23.64 -8.60 19.79
CA TYR A 3 -22.50 -8.35 18.93
C TYR A 3 -22.09 -9.66 18.25
N LEU A 4 -21.91 -9.63 16.95
CA LEU A 4 -21.43 -10.76 16.16
C LEU A 4 -20.12 -10.35 15.47
N LEU A 5 -19.06 -11.10 15.75
CA LEU A 5 -17.73 -10.91 15.18
C LEU A 5 -17.42 -12.12 14.31
N LEU A 6 -17.25 -11.90 13.02
CA LEU A 6 -16.94 -12.92 12.03
C LEU A 6 -15.61 -12.59 11.36
N ASP A 7 -14.68 -13.52 11.46
CA ASP A 7 -13.33 -13.38 10.91
C ASP A 7 -13.22 -14.16 9.59
N GLU A 8 -12.52 -13.58 8.61
CA GLU A 8 -12.25 -14.17 7.30
C GLU A 8 -13.53 -14.69 6.60
N VAL A 9 -14.61 -13.89 6.59
CA VAL A 9 -15.94 -14.33 6.11
C VAL A 9 -15.94 -14.74 4.64
N GLN A 10 -14.99 -14.29 3.83
CA GLN A 10 -14.87 -14.67 2.43
C GLN A 10 -14.56 -16.16 2.20
N GLU A 11 -14.20 -16.90 3.25
CA GLU A 11 -14.01 -18.35 3.21
C GLU A 11 -15.34 -19.13 3.30
N ILE A 12 -16.46 -18.45 3.60
CA ILE A 12 -17.79 -19.04 3.74
C ILE A 12 -18.64 -18.67 2.53
N GLU A 13 -19.16 -19.65 1.83
CA GLU A 13 -20.05 -19.41 0.70
C GLU A 13 -21.41 -18.88 1.16
N GLY A 14 -21.89 -17.79 0.55
CA GLY A 14 -23.21 -17.21 0.84
C GLY A 14 -23.30 -16.46 2.17
N TRP A 15 -22.18 -16.09 2.78
CA TRP A 15 -22.14 -15.34 4.04
C TRP A 15 -22.90 -14.01 3.97
N GLU A 16 -22.94 -13.35 2.79
CA GLU A 16 -23.64 -12.08 2.58
C GLU A 16 -25.14 -12.21 2.82
N LYS A 17 -25.74 -13.34 2.39
CA LYS A 17 -27.16 -13.63 2.61
C LYS A 17 -27.48 -13.87 4.09
N ALA A 18 -26.59 -14.61 4.78
CA ALA A 18 -26.73 -14.86 6.22
C ALA A 18 -26.65 -13.55 7.02
N ILE A 19 -25.70 -12.68 6.70
CA ILE A 19 -25.57 -11.37 7.34
C ILE A 19 -26.80 -10.50 7.05
N ASN A 20 -27.27 -10.45 5.81
CA ASN A 20 -28.47 -9.68 5.48
C ASN A 20 -29.68 -10.13 6.31
N SER A 21 -29.89 -11.44 6.44
CA SER A 21 -30.97 -11.99 7.28
C SER A 21 -30.81 -11.62 8.76
N LEU A 22 -29.60 -11.62 9.29
CA LEU A 22 -29.32 -11.20 10.67
C LEU A 22 -29.57 -9.70 10.89
N LEU A 23 -29.21 -8.86 9.89
CA LEU A 23 -29.48 -7.42 9.94
C LEU A 23 -30.98 -7.11 9.94
N GLU A 24 -31.82 -7.91 9.28
CA GLU A 24 -33.26 -7.75 9.28
C GLU A 24 -33.89 -7.98 10.66
N LEU A 25 -33.25 -8.76 11.54
CA LEU A 25 -33.70 -8.95 12.92
C LEU A 25 -33.48 -7.69 13.78
N GLY A 26 -32.62 -6.76 13.39
CA GLY A 26 -32.47 -5.43 13.98
C GLY A 26 -31.90 -5.35 15.40
N ASN A 27 -31.42 -6.46 15.96
CA ASN A 27 -30.97 -6.56 17.35
C ASN A 27 -29.49 -6.89 17.52
N THR A 28 -28.73 -6.92 16.41
CA THR A 28 -27.33 -7.36 16.38
C THR A 28 -26.46 -6.38 15.62
N ASP A 29 -25.37 -5.96 16.22
CA ASP A 29 -24.27 -5.28 15.54
C ASP A 29 -23.31 -6.32 15.00
N ILE A 30 -23.01 -6.25 13.71
CA ILE A 30 -22.23 -7.27 13.02
C ILE A 30 -20.91 -6.64 12.55
N TYR A 31 -19.82 -7.26 12.94
CA TYR A 31 -18.45 -6.92 12.49
C TYR A 31 -17.90 -8.09 11.70
N VAL A 32 -17.43 -7.81 10.50
CA VAL A 32 -16.83 -8.81 9.62
C VAL A 32 -15.44 -8.38 9.23
N THR A 33 -14.52 -9.34 9.15
CA THR A 33 -13.17 -9.09 8.63
C THR A 33 -12.90 -9.92 7.38
N GLY A 34 -11.91 -9.53 6.63
CA GLY A 34 -11.36 -10.28 5.51
C GLY A 34 -10.06 -9.68 5.02
N SER A 35 -9.14 -10.55 4.64
CA SER A 35 -7.77 -10.26 4.26
C SER A 35 -7.60 -9.64 2.87
N ASN A 36 -8.68 -9.46 2.11
CA ASN A 36 -8.59 -8.96 0.73
C ASN A 36 -9.81 -8.16 0.30
N SER A 37 -9.68 -7.51 -0.87
CA SER A 37 -10.70 -6.64 -1.45
C SER A 37 -12.00 -7.34 -1.88
N LYS A 38 -12.15 -8.66 -1.70
CA LYS A 38 -13.43 -9.34 -1.92
C LYS A 38 -14.53 -8.81 -1.00
N LEU A 39 -14.18 -8.41 0.23
CA LEU A 39 -15.11 -7.69 1.11
C LEU A 39 -15.59 -6.34 0.53
N MET A 40 -14.91 -5.83 -0.52
CA MET A 40 -15.29 -4.61 -1.24
C MET A 40 -15.90 -4.91 -2.62
N SER A 41 -16.22 -6.19 -2.90
CA SER A 41 -16.73 -6.63 -4.20
C SER A 41 -18.19 -6.21 -4.43
N SER A 42 -18.59 -6.26 -5.71
CA SER A 42 -19.96 -5.98 -6.15
C SER A 42 -21.03 -6.84 -5.48
N GLU A 43 -20.67 -8.01 -4.95
CA GLU A 43 -21.59 -8.92 -4.25
C GLU A 43 -22.03 -8.34 -2.91
N ILE A 44 -21.10 -7.75 -2.13
CA ILE A 44 -21.45 -7.02 -0.90
C ILE A 44 -22.32 -5.81 -1.24
N SER A 45 -21.96 -5.08 -2.29
CA SER A 45 -22.73 -3.92 -2.71
C SER A 45 -24.17 -4.31 -3.10
N THR A 46 -24.41 -5.51 -3.60
CA THR A 46 -25.75 -5.97 -4.00
C THR A 46 -26.63 -6.29 -2.80
N TYR A 47 -26.12 -7.01 -1.80
CA TYR A 47 -26.92 -7.46 -0.66
C TYR A 47 -26.92 -6.51 0.54
N LEU A 48 -25.84 -5.74 0.72
CA LEU A 48 -25.60 -4.90 1.90
C LEU A 48 -25.51 -3.41 1.59
N THR A 49 -25.90 -2.99 0.37
CA THR A 49 -25.80 -1.58 -0.09
C THR A 49 -26.40 -0.62 0.94
N GLY A 50 -25.60 0.36 1.37
CA GLY A 50 -26.02 1.39 2.32
C GLY A 50 -26.18 0.91 3.78
N ARG A 51 -25.82 -0.33 4.10
CA ARG A 51 -25.97 -0.92 5.43
C ARG A 51 -24.66 -1.26 6.12
N TYR A 52 -23.49 -0.85 5.57
CA TYR A 52 -22.19 -1.11 6.16
C TYR A 52 -21.26 0.10 6.04
N VAL A 53 -20.27 0.10 6.91
CA VAL A 53 -19.14 1.04 6.86
C VAL A 53 -17.86 0.21 6.76
N THR A 54 -16.99 0.58 5.81
CA THR A 54 -15.69 -0.08 5.63
C THR A 54 -14.65 0.65 6.47
N ILE A 55 -13.92 -0.12 7.27
CA ILE A 55 -12.81 0.36 8.09
C ILE A 55 -11.54 -0.31 7.56
N PRO A 56 -10.68 0.40 6.81
CA PRO A 56 -9.41 -0.16 6.38
C PRO A 56 -8.45 -0.27 7.57
N VAL A 57 -7.85 -1.44 7.75
CA VAL A 57 -6.84 -1.70 8.77
C VAL A 57 -5.49 -1.90 8.07
N PHE A 58 -4.58 -0.98 8.31
CA PHE A 58 -3.21 -1.03 7.79
C PHE A 58 -2.24 -1.63 8.83
N PRO A 59 -1.03 -2.03 8.45
CA PRO A 59 0.06 -2.18 9.41
C PRO A 59 0.22 -0.90 10.22
N LEU A 60 0.85 -0.96 11.39
CA LEU A 60 1.04 0.19 12.26
C LEU A 60 1.67 1.37 11.52
N PHE A 61 1.10 2.55 11.65
CA PHE A 61 1.75 3.80 11.27
C PHE A 61 2.83 4.17 12.29
N PHE A 62 3.72 5.07 11.94
CA PHE A 62 4.85 5.41 12.80
C PHE A 62 4.42 5.92 14.19
N GLU A 63 3.36 6.70 14.29
CA GLU A 63 2.81 7.17 15.57
C GLU A 63 2.28 6.01 16.44
N GLU A 64 1.59 5.04 15.82
CA GLU A 64 1.14 3.82 16.49
C GLU A 64 2.34 2.95 16.89
N TYR A 65 3.33 2.81 16.01
CA TYR A 65 4.57 2.11 16.31
C TYR A 65 5.28 2.70 17.53
N LEU A 66 5.35 4.04 17.66
CA LEU A 66 5.89 4.70 18.85
C LEU A 66 5.11 4.32 20.11
N THR A 67 3.79 4.19 20.02
CA THR A 67 2.95 3.76 21.16
C THR A 67 3.26 2.32 21.55
N PHE A 68 3.45 1.42 20.57
CA PHE A 68 3.87 0.04 20.81
C PHE A 68 5.28 -0.07 21.41
N LYS A 69 6.15 0.91 21.16
CA LYS A 69 7.52 1.01 21.67
C LYS A 69 7.67 1.93 22.89
N ALA A 70 6.58 2.30 23.56
CA ALA A 70 6.58 3.28 24.67
C ALA A 70 7.55 2.95 25.82
N GLY A 71 7.97 1.69 26.00
CA GLY A 71 8.97 1.27 26.98
C GLY A 71 10.42 1.23 26.46
N SER A 72 10.66 1.62 25.21
CA SER A 72 11.99 1.57 24.59
C SER A 72 12.89 2.70 25.12
N SER A 73 14.18 2.41 25.29
CA SER A 73 15.22 3.41 25.59
C SER A 73 15.73 4.16 24.35
N LEU A 74 15.28 3.77 23.16
CA LEU A 74 15.70 4.37 21.90
C LEU A 74 15.06 5.75 21.70
N SER A 75 15.80 6.66 21.10
CA SER A 75 15.28 7.95 20.65
C SER A 75 14.27 7.77 19.51
N GLN A 76 13.40 8.75 19.30
CA GLN A 76 12.42 8.74 18.21
C GLN A 76 13.08 8.58 16.83
N LYS A 77 14.28 9.13 16.63
CA LYS A 77 15.06 8.97 15.39
C LYS A 77 15.54 7.52 15.19
N GLU A 78 15.97 6.87 16.25
CA GLU A 78 16.36 5.45 16.20
C GLU A 78 15.15 4.57 15.95
N LEU A 79 14.02 4.84 16.60
CA LEU A 79 12.76 4.14 16.33
C LEU A 79 12.24 4.36 14.90
N LEU A 80 12.44 5.54 14.31
CA LEU A 80 12.13 5.76 12.90
C LEU A 80 13.03 4.92 11.99
N ASN A 81 14.31 4.80 12.29
CA ASN A 81 15.22 3.94 11.54
C ASN A 81 14.84 2.46 11.66
N GLU A 82 14.40 2.00 12.84
CA GLU A 82 13.86 0.64 13.02
C GLU A 82 12.59 0.45 12.20
N TYR A 83 11.65 1.40 12.26
CA TYR A 83 10.40 1.36 11.51
C TYR A 83 10.62 1.32 10.00
N ILE A 84 11.56 2.10 9.47
CA ILE A 84 11.95 2.05 8.06
C ILE A 84 12.46 0.65 7.68
N ARG A 85 13.23 -0.01 8.56
CA ARG A 85 13.85 -1.33 8.27
C ARG A 85 12.91 -2.50 8.47
N TYR A 86 12.17 -2.50 9.56
CA TYR A 86 11.40 -3.66 10.03
C TYR A 86 9.89 -3.49 9.87
N GLY A 87 9.45 -2.29 9.48
CA GLY A 87 8.05 -2.00 9.19
C GLY A 87 7.17 -1.87 10.42
N GLY A 88 5.86 -1.88 10.16
CA GLY A 88 4.79 -1.71 11.13
C GLY A 88 3.93 -2.95 11.36
N PHE A 89 4.36 -4.17 10.96
CA PHE A 89 3.61 -5.36 11.34
C PHE A 89 3.60 -5.53 12.86
N PRO A 90 2.42 -5.61 13.52
CA PRO A 90 2.32 -5.64 14.98
C PRO A 90 3.17 -6.73 15.63
N ILE A 91 3.24 -7.91 15.03
CA ILE A 91 4.04 -9.03 15.54
C ILE A 91 5.54 -8.66 15.59
N VAL A 92 6.03 -7.91 14.59
CA VAL A 92 7.44 -7.46 14.54
C VAL A 92 7.65 -6.31 15.52
N ALA A 93 6.71 -5.37 15.59
CA ALA A 93 6.80 -4.21 16.48
C ALA A 93 6.81 -4.60 17.98
N LEU A 94 6.00 -5.59 18.36
CA LEU A 94 5.89 -6.07 19.75
C LEU A 94 7.03 -7.01 20.16
N GLY A 95 7.64 -7.70 19.20
CA GLY A 95 8.67 -8.68 19.48
C GLY A 95 10.06 -8.06 19.69
N THR A 96 10.92 -8.84 20.33
CA THR A 96 12.36 -8.56 20.43
C THR A 96 13.09 -9.56 19.54
N TYR A 97 13.21 -9.23 18.27
CA TYR A 97 13.82 -10.10 17.25
C TYR A 97 15.14 -9.52 16.77
N ASP A 98 16.06 -10.41 16.40
CA ASP A 98 17.17 -10.01 15.55
C ASP A 98 16.68 -9.73 14.12
N GLU A 99 17.49 -9.09 13.30
CA GLU A 99 17.16 -8.72 11.92
C GLU A 99 16.71 -9.92 11.09
N ARG A 100 17.40 -11.04 11.22
CA ARG A 100 17.10 -12.26 10.46
C ARG A 100 15.73 -12.81 10.81
N THR A 101 15.40 -12.90 12.08
CA THR A 101 14.11 -13.42 12.57
C THR A 101 12.98 -12.48 12.18
N ALA A 102 13.18 -11.15 12.32
CA ALA A 102 12.18 -10.16 11.89
C ALA A 102 11.84 -10.30 10.40
N TYR A 103 12.85 -10.43 9.53
CA TYR A 103 12.61 -10.62 8.10
C TYR A 103 11.99 -11.98 7.77
N GLN A 104 12.33 -13.05 8.48
CA GLN A 104 11.68 -14.36 8.29
C GLN A 104 10.18 -14.31 8.64
N ILE A 105 9.80 -13.57 9.68
CA ILE A 105 8.38 -13.35 10.02
C ILE A 105 7.66 -12.62 8.89
N VAL A 106 8.23 -11.52 8.39
CA VAL A 106 7.64 -10.73 7.30
C VAL A 106 7.57 -11.54 5.99
N GLU A 107 8.59 -12.31 5.69
CA GLU A 107 8.61 -13.22 4.55
C GLU A 107 7.51 -14.29 4.67
N GLY A 108 7.30 -14.84 5.87
CA GLY A 108 6.18 -15.75 6.14
C GLY A 108 4.82 -15.11 5.89
N ILE A 109 4.61 -13.87 6.34
CA ILE A 109 3.40 -13.10 6.06
C ILE A 109 3.21 -12.91 4.55
N TYR A 110 4.25 -12.46 3.85
CA TYR A 110 4.23 -12.28 2.40
C TYR A 110 3.87 -13.58 1.67
N HIS A 111 4.51 -14.70 2.00
CA HIS A 111 4.22 -15.99 1.38
C HIS A 111 2.81 -16.47 1.67
N SER A 112 2.28 -16.23 2.86
CA SER A 112 0.88 -16.53 3.19
C SER A 112 -0.08 -15.76 2.29
N VAL A 113 0.12 -14.45 2.12
CA VAL A 113 -0.71 -13.62 1.24
C VAL A 113 -0.62 -14.08 -0.21
N ILE A 114 0.59 -14.30 -0.73
CA ILE A 114 0.76 -14.76 -2.12
C ILE A 114 0.10 -16.12 -2.34
N SER A 115 0.26 -17.06 -1.41
CA SER A 115 -0.28 -18.41 -1.52
C SER A 115 -1.81 -18.44 -1.37
N ASN A 116 -2.34 -17.80 -0.32
CA ASN A 116 -3.75 -17.91 0.04
C ASN A 116 -4.64 -16.92 -0.72
N ASP A 117 -4.19 -15.68 -0.89
CA ASP A 117 -5.00 -14.62 -1.48
C ASP A 117 -4.81 -14.48 -2.98
N ILE A 118 -3.68 -14.89 -3.54
CA ILE A 118 -3.42 -14.79 -4.97
C ILE A 118 -3.41 -16.16 -5.64
N ALA A 119 -2.52 -17.09 -5.26
CA ALA A 119 -2.32 -18.33 -6.00
C ALA A 119 -3.54 -19.28 -5.95
N ARG A 120 -4.27 -19.32 -4.83
CA ARG A 120 -5.50 -20.12 -4.72
C ARG A 120 -6.64 -19.60 -5.60
N ARG A 121 -6.65 -18.29 -5.88
CA ARG A 121 -7.78 -17.61 -6.56
C ARG A 121 -7.52 -17.41 -8.05
N HIS A 122 -6.27 -17.37 -8.43
CA HIS A 122 -5.85 -17.12 -9.80
C HIS A 122 -4.96 -18.27 -10.28
N SER A 123 -5.31 -18.84 -11.44
CA SER A 123 -4.50 -19.88 -12.07
C SER A 123 -3.21 -19.26 -12.61
N ILE A 124 -2.17 -19.19 -11.76
CA ILE A 124 -0.86 -18.70 -12.16
C ILE A 124 -0.17 -19.80 -12.96
N THR A 125 -0.12 -19.66 -14.28
CA THR A 125 0.47 -20.64 -15.19
C THR A 125 1.98 -20.79 -14.99
N ASN A 126 2.67 -19.71 -14.60
CA ASN A 126 4.12 -19.71 -14.35
C ASN A 126 4.44 -18.93 -13.09
N GLN A 127 4.56 -19.67 -11.98
CA GLN A 127 4.86 -19.10 -10.65
C GLN A 127 6.23 -18.38 -10.59
N GLU A 128 7.25 -18.93 -11.30
CA GLU A 128 8.57 -18.31 -11.31
C GLU A 128 8.52 -16.93 -11.97
N LEU A 129 7.81 -16.84 -13.08
CA LEU A 129 7.68 -15.58 -13.83
C LEU A 129 6.85 -14.55 -13.05
N PHE A 130 5.79 -15.01 -12.38
CA PHE A 130 5.01 -14.18 -11.46
C PHE A 130 5.92 -13.60 -10.37
N ASN A 131 6.69 -14.44 -9.68
CA ASN A 131 7.59 -14.01 -8.61
C ASN A 131 8.64 -13.00 -9.10
N ARG A 132 9.14 -13.15 -10.34
CA ARG A 132 10.07 -12.17 -10.94
C ARG A 132 9.42 -10.81 -11.17
N VAL A 133 8.18 -10.81 -11.65
CA VAL A 133 7.41 -9.56 -11.84
C VAL A 133 7.18 -8.88 -10.50
N VAL A 134 6.74 -9.64 -9.48
CA VAL A 134 6.53 -9.12 -8.13
C VAL A 134 7.82 -8.52 -7.57
N ARG A 135 8.93 -9.24 -7.70
CA ARG A 135 10.24 -8.75 -7.26
C ARG A 135 10.62 -7.44 -7.95
N PHE A 136 10.41 -7.35 -9.27
CA PHE A 136 10.67 -6.12 -10.02
C PHE A 136 9.82 -4.95 -9.52
N ILE A 137 8.53 -5.19 -9.24
CA ILE A 137 7.61 -4.17 -8.71
C ILE A 137 8.09 -3.68 -7.35
N ILE A 138 8.41 -4.57 -6.42
CA ILE A 138 8.89 -4.26 -5.06
C ILE A 138 10.21 -3.48 -5.09
N GLU A 139 11.12 -3.84 -5.99
CA GLU A 139 12.39 -3.12 -6.16
C GLU A 139 12.19 -1.68 -6.64
N ASN A 140 11.17 -1.46 -7.48
CA ASN A 140 10.89 -0.16 -8.11
C ASN A 140 9.75 0.63 -7.44
N VAL A 141 9.39 0.30 -6.22
CA VAL A 141 8.43 1.05 -5.41
C VAL A 141 8.82 2.52 -5.30
N GLY A 142 7.85 3.42 -5.41
CA GLY A 142 8.05 4.87 -5.42
C GLY A 142 8.58 5.44 -6.73
N LYS A 143 8.89 4.60 -7.73
CA LYS A 143 9.32 5.06 -9.07
C LYS A 143 8.15 5.03 -10.05
N ASN A 144 8.24 5.85 -11.09
CA ASN A 144 7.29 5.84 -12.20
C ASN A 144 7.22 4.45 -12.82
N PHE A 145 6.02 3.86 -12.80
CA PHE A 145 5.78 2.52 -13.30
C PHE A 145 5.55 2.52 -14.82
N SER A 146 6.06 1.48 -15.46
CA SER A 146 5.76 1.17 -16.86
C SER A 146 5.75 -0.34 -17.09
N ALA A 147 4.59 -0.90 -17.43
CA ALA A 147 4.49 -2.32 -17.79
C ALA A 147 5.40 -2.68 -18.98
N ASN A 148 5.61 -1.75 -19.91
CA ASN A 148 6.56 -1.93 -21.01
C ASN A 148 8.02 -2.08 -20.53
N SER A 149 8.40 -1.45 -19.43
CA SER A 149 9.74 -1.61 -18.84
C SER A 149 9.92 -3.03 -18.30
N ILE A 150 8.90 -3.62 -17.69
CA ILE A 150 8.92 -5.01 -17.23
C ILE A 150 9.01 -5.96 -18.45
N VAL A 151 8.23 -5.72 -19.49
CA VAL A 151 8.30 -6.53 -20.72
C VAL A 151 9.71 -6.49 -21.30
N LYS A 152 10.34 -5.31 -21.39
CA LYS A 152 11.71 -5.18 -21.88
C LYS A 152 12.72 -5.91 -20.99
N PHE A 153 12.58 -5.78 -19.68
CA PHE A 153 13.42 -6.49 -18.71
C PHE A 153 13.32 -8.01 -18.90
N LEU A 154 12.11 -8.56 -18.95
CA LEU A 154 11.90 -9.99 -19.14
C LEU A 154 12.43 -10.48 -20.49
N LYS A 155 12.26 -9.70 -21.56
CA LYS A 155 12.82 -10.03 -22.88
C LYS A 155 14.36 -10.09 -22.85
N SER A 156 15.03 -9.23 -22.08
CA SER A 156 16.50 -9.29 -21.94
C SER A 156 16.96 -10.56 -21.23
N GLU A 157 16.08 -11.20 -20.47
CA GLU A 157 16.32 -12.50 -19.82
C GLU A 157 15.84 -13.71 -20.67
N GLY A 158 15.45 -13.48 -21.91
CA GLY A 158 14.93 -14.54 -22.80
C GLY A 158 13.52 -15.02 -22.46
N ARG A 159 12.75 -14.20 -21.74
CA ARG A 159 11.38 -14.49 -21.29
C ARG A 159 10.39 -13.50 -21.88
N SER A 160 9.12 -13.87 -21.93
CA SER A 160 8.08 -12.98 -22.45
C SER A 160 6.81 -13.04 -21.62
N LEU A 161 6.24 -11.86 -21.37
CA LEU A 161 4.88 -11.66 -20.86
C LEU A 161 4.21 -10.56 -21.68
N THR A 162 2.89 -10.61 -21.75
CA THR A 162 2.11 -9.51 -22.30
C THR A 162 1.95 -8.39 -21.27
N VAL A 163 1.75 -7.17 -21.76
CA VAL A 163 1.43 -6.03 -20.90
C VAL A 163 0.17 -6.29 -20.08
N GLU A 164 -0.83 -6.94 -20.67
CA GLU A 164 -2.07 -7.33 -20.00
C GLU A 164 -1.82 -8.26 -18.81
N THR A 165 -0.98 -9.29 -18.99
CA THR A 165 -0.61 -10.20 -17.88
C THR A 165 0.06 -9.44 -16.71
N ILE A 166 0.89 -8.47 -17.02
CA ILE A 166 1.53 -7.65 -15.99
C ILE A 166 0.49 -6.82 -15.22
N TYR A 167 -0.48 -6.21 -15.92
CA TYR A 167 -1.56 -5.48 -15.24
C TYR A 167 -2.47 -6.40 -14.42
N ASN A 168 -2.72 -7.63 -14.85
CA ASN A 168 -3.43 -8.63 -14.04
C ASN A 168 -2.67 -8.95 -12.74
N TYR A 169 -1.34 -9.12 -12.82
CA TYR A 169 -0.51 -9.36 -11.63
C TYR A 169 -0.53 -8.16 -10.67
N LEU A 170 -0.48 -6.93 -11.19
CA LEU A 170 -0.63 -5.72 -10.38
C LEU A 170 -1.98 -5.69 -9.68
N GLU A 171 -3.06 -5.95 -10.40
CA GLU A 171 -4.42 -5.97 -9.86
C GLU A 171 -4.56 -7.02 -8.73
N TRP A 172 -3.96 -8.20 -8.90
CA TRP A 172 -3.99 -9.23 -7.85
C TRP A 172 -3.23 -8.80 -6.60
N LEU A 173 -2.07 -8.16 -6.76
CA LEU A 173 -1.29 -7.62 -5.64
C LEU A 173 -2.02 -6.46 -4.94
N GLU A 174 -2.72 -5.61 -5.68
CA GLU A 174 -3.56 -4.54 -5.11
C GLU A 174 -4.74 -5.13 -4.34
N LYS A 175 -5.43 -6.14 -4.91
CA LYS A 175 -6.55 -6.83 -4.25
C LYS A 175 -6.14 -7.59 -3.00
N ALA A 176 -4.90 -8.07 -2.93
CA ALA A 176 -4.31 -8.71 -1.76
C ALA A 176 -3.65 -7.71 -0.78
N PHE A 177 -3.82 -6.42 -1.01
CA PHE A 177 -3.26 -5.33 -0.20
C PHE A 177 -1.73 -5.36 -0.02
N VAL A 178 -1.00 -5.97 -0.98
CA VAL A 178 0.47 -5.98 -0.98
C VAL A 178 1.03 -4.66 -1.48
N ILE A 179 0.41 -4.11 -2.54
CA ILE A 179 0.77 -2.83 -3.14
C ILE A 179 -0.44 -1.92 -3.24
N TYR A 180 -0.18 -0.62 -3.32
CA TYR A 180 -1.18 0.42 -3.47
C TYR A 180 -0.79 1.33 -4.62
N ARG A 181 -1.72 1.53 -5.53
CA ARG A 181 -1.55 2.40 -6.69
C ARG A 181 -1.73 3.85 -6.30
N CYS A 182 -0.77 4.69 -6.68
CA CYS A 182 -0.85 6.13 -6.59
C CYS A 182 -0.89 6.71 -8.00
N GLN A 183 -2.05 7.19 -8.40
CA GLN A 183 -2.27 7.76 -9.72
C GLN A 183 -1.59 9.13 -9.82
N ARG A 184 -1.32 9.57 -11.05
CA ARG A 184 -0.75 10.88 -11.30
C ARG A 184 -1.84 11.93 -11.50
N TYR A 185 -1.67 13.09 -10.88
CA TYR A 185 -2.54 14.24 -11.02
C TYR A 185 -1.82 15.38 -11.74
N ASP A 186 -2.38 15.83 -12.86
CA ASP A 186 -1.87 16.98 -13.60
C ASP A 186 -2.45 18.25 -12.99
N LEU A 187 -1.60 19.07 -12.39
CA LEU A 187 -1.99 20.30 -11.71
C LEU A 187 -2.53 21.36 -12.68
N GLN A 188 -1.99 21.42 -13.91
CA GLN A 188 -2.46 22.38 -14.92
C GLN A 188 -3.78 21.93 -15.57
N GLY A 189 -3.83 20.65 -15.99
CA GLY A 189 -5.02 20.07 -16.59
C GLY A 189 -6.12 19.75 -15.59
N LYS A 190 -5.85 19.84 -14.29
CA LYS A 190 -6.75 19.44 -13.18
C LYS A 190 -7.38 18.07 -13.41
N ALA A 191 -6.59 17.10 -13.86
CA ALA A 191 -7.07 15.78 -14.26
C ALA A 191 -6.15 14.64 -13.74
N VAL A 192 -6.79 13.54 -13.37
CA VAL A 192 -6.06 12.30 -13.04
C VAL A 192 -5.60 11.64 -14.35
N LEU A 193 -4.30 11.38 -14.44
CA LEU A 193 -3.70 10.74 -15.60
C LEU A 193 -3.70 9.22 -15.45
N LYS A 194 -3.97 8.50 -16.54
CA LYS A 194 -4.01 7.03 -16.59
C LYS A 194 -2.64 6.36 -16.76
N THR A 195 -1.57 7.14 -16.82
CA THR A 195 -0.21 6.64 -17.11
C THR A 195 0.80 7.19 -16.13
N GLN A 196 1.92 6.49 -15.98
CA GLN A 196 3.03 6.87 -15.10
C GLN A 196 2.63 6.93 -13.61
N GLU A 197 1.76 6.01 -13.19
CA GLU A 197 1.47 5.77 -11.79
C GLU A 197 2.71 5.32 -11.01
N LYS A 198 2.68 5.52 -9.69
CA LYS A 198 3.62 4.89 -8.76
C LYS A 198 2.89 3.82 -7.95
N PHE A 199 3.65 2.87 -7.41
CA PHE A 199 3.13 1.87 -6.47
C PHE A 199 3.88 1.99 -5.15
N TYR A 200 3.15 1.82 -4.05
CA TYR A 200 3.68 1.81 -2.69
C TYR A 200 3.34 0.48 -2.03
N LEU A 201 4.22 -0.02 -1.15
CA LEU A 201 4.04 -1.26 -0.41
C LEU A 201 3.21 -1.03 0.84
N ALA A 202 2.35 -1.96 1.20
CA ALA A 202 1.62 -1.92 2.46
C ALA A 202 2.53 -1.71 3.67
N ASP A 203 3.75 -2.25 3.61
CA ASP A 203 4.74 -2.13 4.68
C ASP A 203 6.17 -2.08 4.11
N PRO A 204 7.06 -1.19 4.62
CA PRO A 204 8.45 -1.11 4.19
C PRO A 204 9.24 -2.42 4.32
N ALA A 205 8.94 -3.22 5.35
CA ALA A 205 9.64 -4.49 5.60
C ALA A 205 9.46 -5.49 4.46
N LEU A 206 8.37 -5.43 3.70
CA LEU A 206 8.16 -6.27 2.50
C LEU A 206 9.27 -6.10 1.46
N LYS A 207 9.85 -4.90 1.35
CA LYS A 207 11.00 -4.67 0.47
C LYS A 207 12.25 -5.33 1.03
N TYR A 208 12.51 -5.11 2.30
CA TYR A 208 13.79 -5.51 2.90
C TYR A 208 13.87 -7.01 3.20
N CYS A 209 12.77 -7.68 3.51
CA CYS A 209 12.78 -9.14 3.64
C CYS A 209 13.12 -9.84 2.32
N MET A 210 12.75 -9.26 1.17
CA MET A 210 13.01 -9.84 -0.16
C MET A 210 14.34 -9.42 -0.78
N MET A 211 14.81 -8.19 -0.51
CA MET A 211 15.95 -7.56 -1.20
C MET A 211 17.16 -7.37 -0.29
N GLY A 212 17.00 -7.55 1.02
CA GLY A 212 17.96 -7.08 2.02
C GLY A 212 17.92 -5.55 2.20
N PHE A 213 18.42 -5.09 3.35
CA PHE A 213 18.47 -3.66 3.63
C PHE A 213 19.48 -2.94 2.74
N ASN A 214 19.05 -1.85 2.11
CA ASN A 214 19.90 -1.00 1.28
C ASN A 214 19.68 0.48 1.65
N PRO A 215 20.68 1.17 2.20
CA PRO A 215 20.57 2.59 2.57
C PRO A 215 20.15 3.52 1.42
N LYS A 216 20.46 3.16 0.17
CA LYS A 216 20.06 3.94 -1.02
C LYS A 216 18.56 3.94 -1.26
N SER A 217 17.82 2.99 -0.69
CA SER A 217 16.38 2.90 -0.82
C SER A 217 15.60 3.65 0.28
N ILE A 218 16.28 4.25 1.26
CA ILE A 218 15.63 4.97 2.38
C ILE A 218 14.72 6.08 1.86
N ALA A 219 15.13 6.85 0.87
CA ALA A 219 14.31 7.93 0.31
C ALA A 219 12.96 7.40 -0.23
N SER A 220 12.97 6.33 -1.03
CA SER A 220 11.73 5.73 -1.54
C SER A 220 10.87 5.10 -0.44
N MET A 221 11.47 4.66 0.67
CA MET A 221 10.72 4.15 1.82
C MET A 221 10.13 5.28 2.67
N LEU A 222 10.79 6.44 2.75
CA LEU A 222 10.20 7.63 3.36
C LEU A 222 8.98 8.10 2.55
N GLU A 223 9.05 8.14 1.22
CA GLU A 223 7.88 8.41 0.38
C GLU A 223 6.75 7.39 0.67
N ASN A 224 7.09 6.09 0.78
CA ASN A 224 6.13 5.04 1.10
C ASN A 224 5.42 5.31 2.46
N ILE A 225 6.17 5.67 3.48
CA ILE A 225 5.65 5.97 4.82
C ILE A 225 4.74 7.21 4.77
N VAL A 226 5.17 8.27 4.09
CA VAL A 226 4.38 9.51 3.95
C VAL A 226 3.09 9.26 3.14
N TYR A 227 3.14 8.44 2.08
CA TYR A 227 1.95 8.03 1.34
C TYR A 227 0.87 7.45 2.26
N PHE A 228 1.25 6.48 3.10
CA PHE A 228 0.30 5.86 4.02
C PHE A 228 -0.15 6.80 5.13
N GLU A 229 0.73 7.66 5.64
CA GLU A 229 0.35 8.67 6.64
C GLU A 229 -0.71 9.63 6.10
N LEU A 230 -0.60 10.06 4.85
CA LEU A 230 -1.62 10.87 4.18
C LEU A 230 -2.94 10.10 4.00
N ARG A 231 -2.86 8.82 3.60
CA ARG A 231 -4.02 7.93 3.48
C ARG A 231 -4.73 7.74 4.82
N ARG A 232 -3.98 7.52 5.90
CA ARG A 232 -4.52 7.40 7.26
C ARG A 232 -5.30 8.65 7.67
N ARG A 233 -4.81 9.82 7.30
CA ARG A 233 -5.47 11.10 7.56
C ARG A 233 -6.71 11.33 6.69
N GLY A 234 -7.08 10.38 5.86
CA GLY A 234 -8.27 10.42 5.00
C GLY A 234 -8.10 11.26 3.74
N TYR A 235 -6.87 11.45 3.27
CA TYR A 235 -6.62 12.07 1.98
C TYR A 235 -6.67 11.06 0.84
N ASP A 236 -7.21 11.48 -0.28
CA ASP A 236 -6.92 10.89 -1.59
C ASP A 236 -5.55 11.40 -2.05
N VAL A 237 -4.64 10.48 -2.33
CA VAL A 237 -3.23 10.81 -2.57
C VAL A 237 -2.85 10.50 -4.01
N TYR A 238 -2.23 11.48 -4.65
CA TYR A 238 -1.77 11.42 -6.04
C TYR A 238 -0.32 11.84 -6.14
N VAL A 239 0.39 11.36 -7.17
CA VAL A 239 1.69 11.92 -7.59
C VAL A 239 1.41 13.20 -8.38
N GLY A 240 1.98 14.32 -7.95
CA GLY A 240 1.77 15.60 -8.62
C GLY A 240 2.61 15.73 -9.88
N LYS A 241 2.01 16.30 -10.94
CA LYS A 241 2.70 16.73 -12.14
C LYS A 241 2.41 18.21 -12.37
N ASN A 242 3.46 19.04 -12.35
CA ASN A 242 3.39 20.45 -12.69
C ASN A 242 4.29 20.69 -13.90
N GLU A 243 3.71 20.76 -15.12
CA GLU A 243 4.44 20.76 -16.39
C GLU A 243 5.35 19.54 -16.55
N THR A 244 6.67 19.77 -16.49
CA THR A 244 7.71 18.72 -16.54
C THR A 244 8.22 18.31 -15.17
N LYS A 245 7.77 19.01 -14.10
CA LYS A 245 8.21 18.80 -12.72
C LYS A 245 7.30 17.82 -12.02
N GLU A 246 7.88 17.00 -11.15
CA GLU A 246 7.16 16.08 -10.29
C GLU A 246 7.11 16.64 -8.86
N ILE A 247 5.98 16.44 -8.21
CA ILE A 247 5.77 16.67 -6.77
C ILE A 247 5.41 15.32 -6.20
N ASP A 248 6.06 14.92 -5.12
CA ASP A 248 5.90 13.58 -4.58
C ASP A 248 4.43 13.28 -4.30
N PHE A 249 3.71 14.21 -3.62
CA PHE A 249 2.28 14.02 -3.40
C PHE A 249 1.45 15.29 -3.54
N VAL A 250 0.27 15.09 -4.10
CA VAL A 250 -0.90 15.98 -4.00
C VAL A 250 -1.95 15.22 -3.21
N ALA A 251 -2.22 15.67 -2.01
CA ALA A 251 -3.17 15.06 -1.10
C ALA A 251 -4.45 15.91 -1.04
N VAL A 252 -5.60 15.31 -1.34
CA VAL A 252 -6.90 16.00 -1.44
C VAL A 252 -7.88 15.38 -0.45
N ARG A 253 -8.55 16.23 0.34
CA ARG A 253 -9.60 15.81 1.26
C ARG A 253 -10.67 16.89 1.34
N ARG A 254 -11.86 16.64 0.80
CA ARG A 254 -12.93 17.64 0.68
C ARG A 254 -12.43 18.91 -0.02
N ASP A 255 -12.42 20.04 0.70
CA ASP A 255 -11.99 21.35 0.21
C ASP A 255 -10.51 21.65 0.52
N GLU A 256 -9.79 20.70 1.07
CA GLU A 256 -8.37 20.84 1.44
C GLU A 256 -7.47 20.15 0.42
N ARG A 257 -6.43 20.86 -0.02
CA ARG A 257 -5.36 20.30 -0.85
C ARG A 257 -4.02 20.63 -0.24
N VAL A 258 -3.18 19.61 -0.10
CA VAL A 258 -1.83 19.72 0.45
C VAL A 258 -0.83 19.20 -0.57
N TYR A 259 0.24 19.95 -0.77
CA TYR A 259 1.37 19.56 -1.61
C TYR A 259 2.51 19.11 -0.71
N VAL A 260 3.06 17.94 -0.97
CA VAL A 260 4.08 17.34 -0.12
C VAL A 260 5.27 16.93 -0.95
N GLN A 261 6.45 17.36 -0.50
CA GLN A 261 7.73 16.88 -0.98
C GLN A 261 8.44 16.15 0.15
N VAL A 262 8.94 14.96 -0.11
CA VAL A 262 9.55 14.09 0.90
C VAL A 262 11.07 14.15 0.78
N CYS A 263 11.74 14.55 1.83
CA CYS A 263 13.20 14.61 1.88
C CYS A 263 13.72 14.02 3.21
N ARG A 264 14.92 13.50 3.18
CA ARG A 264 15.59 12.96 4.37
C ARG A 264 16.10 14.06 5.30
N GLU A 265 16.54 15.16 4.73
CA GLU A 265 17.05 16.35 5.41
C GLU A 265 16.40 17.55 4.74
N LEU A 266 16.07 18.58 5.53
CA LEU A 266 15.50 19.81 4.96
C LEU A 266 16.54 20.45 4.02
N PRO A 267 16.22 20.56 2.73
CA PRO A 267 17.12 21.20 1.78
C PRO A 267 17.13 22.72 2.00
N ASP A 268 18.14 23.39 1.46
CA ASP A 268 18.19 24.85 1.47
C ASP A 268 17.03 25.44 0.66
N ALA A 269 16.61 26.66 0.99
CA ALA A 269 15.50 27.36 0.31
C ALA A 269 15.68 27.53 -1.21
N SER A 270 16.92 27.45 -1.69
CA SER A 270 17.29 27.49 -3.12
C SER A 270 17.24 26.11 -3.79
N ASP A 271 16.95 25.05 -3.04
CA ASP A 271 16.88 23.70 -3.60
C ASP A 271 15.72 23.59 -4.59
N ARG A 272 15.98 22.84 -5.67
CA ARG A 272 15.04 22.65 -6.76
C ARG A 272 13.68 22.08 -6.29
N GLU A 273 13.68 21.24 -5.27
CA GLU A 273 12.44 20.61 -4.75
C GLU A 273 11.57 21.63 -4.01
N ILE A 274 12.17 22.51 -3.20
CA ILE A 274 11.45 23.61 -2.53
C ILE A 274 10.94 24.61 -3.57
N VAL A 275 11.78 25.01 -4.53
CA VAL A 275 11.38 25.92 -5.61
C VAL A 275 10.19 25.36 -6.38
N ASN A 276 10.19 24.06 -6.70
CA ASN A 276 9.08 23.40 -7.40
C ASN A 276 7.76 23.47 -6.62
N LEU A 277 7.80 23.33 -5.28
CA LEU A 277 6.61 23.51 -4.44
C LEU A 277 6.11 24.95 -4.43
N LEU A 278 7.02 25.93 -4.31
CA LEU A 278 6.67 27.36 -4.25
C LEU A 278 6.15 27.91 -5.58
N GLU A 279 6.49 27.28 -6.70
CA GLU A 279 5.99 27.66 -8.03
C GLU A 279 4.57 27.15 -8.35
N ILE A 280 3.97 26.35 -7.46
CA ILE A 280 2.60 25.89 -7.66
C ILE A 280 1.65 27.08 -7.52
N LYS A 281 1.04 27.45 -8.64
CA LYS A 281 -0.04 28.44 -8.68
C LYS A 281 -1.37 27.73 -8.60
N ASP A 282 -1.78 27.40 -7.40
CA ASP A 282 -3.12 26.87 -7.15
C ASP A 282 -4.01 28.02 -6.68
N HIS A 283 -4.99 28.36 -7.50
CA HIS A 283 -6.02 29.32 -7.17
C HIS A 283 -7.22 28.54 -6.63
N TYR A 284 -7.11 28.06 -5.40
CA TYR A 284 -8.21 27.46 -4.66
C TYR A 284 -8.83 28.47 -3.70
#